data_ca2f5fe778816dc18bec9c041511b863
#
_entry.id   ca2f5fe778816dc18bec9c041511b863
#
_cell.length_a   1.000
_cell.length_b   1.000
_cell.length_c   1.000
_cell.angle_alpha   90.00
_cell.angle_beta   90.00
_cell.angle_gamma   90.00
#
_symmetry.space_group_name_H-M   'P 1'
#
loop_
_entity.id
_entity.type
_entity.pdbx_description
1 polymer ?
#
loop_
_entity_poly.entity_id
_entity_poly.type
_entity_poly.pdbx_seq_one_letter_code
_entity_poly.pdbx_strand_id
1 'polypeptide(L)'
;MPDAEKIVLLVRNTLITLNDAIQTGNFTVLRDRGAPGFREANSAGRLSQIFSDLTSRGVDLSVVSVVTPQLTQSPILDQEKGTLNIKGYFPAPPVHIDFELLYQSVGGRWRLFGVSVQVPKGNANLGRVPEQ
;
A
#
# COMPACT_ATOMS: atom_id res chain seq x y z
N MET A 1 3.42 14.17 -14.67
CA MET A 1 2.92 14.04 -13.28
C MET A 1 1.41 13.84 -13.29
N PRO A 2 0.90 12.80 -12.67
CA PRO A 2 -0.55 12.61 -12.58
C PRO A 2 -1.18 13.71 -11.73
N ASP A 3 -2.45 14.02 -11.98
CA ASP A 3 -3.16 14.97 -11.15
C ASP A 3 -3.55 14.34 -9.80
N ALA A 4 -4.10 15.18 -8.91
CA ALA A 4 -4.41 14.73 -7.54
C ALA A 4 -5.41 13.59 -7.51
N GLU A 5 -6.39 13.62 -8.40
CA GLU A 5 -7.39 12.55 -8.47
C GLU A 5 -6.76 11.22 -8.88
N LYS A 6 -5.88 11.25 -9.86
CA LYS A 6 -5.18 10.06 -10.31
C LYS A 6 -4.28 9.51 -9.22
N ILE A 7 -3.62 10.38 -8.46
CA ILE A 7 -2.78 9.95 -7.33
C ILE A 7 -3.62 9.23 -6.28
N VAL A 8 -4.78 9.76 -5.94
CA VAL A 8 -5.69 9.11 -4.98
C VAL A 8 -6.09 7.73 -5.49
N LEU A 9 -6.41 7.62 -6.79
CA LEU A 9 -6.78 6.33 -7.36
C LEU A 9 -5.63 5.31 -7.28
N LEU A 10 -4.41 5.74 -7.61
CA LEU A 10 -3.25 4.85 -7.54
C LEU A 10 -3.05 4.32 -6.11
N VAL A 11 -3.06 5.22 -5.14
CA VAL A 11 -2.84 4.86 -3.75
C VAL A 11 -3.96 3.94 -3.25
N ARG A 12 -5.20 4.34 -3.47
CA ARG A 12 -6.35 3.57 -2.97
C ARG A 12 -6.40 2.18 -3.58
N ASN A 13 -6.19 2.07 -4.89
CA ASN A 13 -6.22 0.77 -5.55
C ASN A 13 -5.11 -0.14 -5.06
N THR A 14 -3.93 0.40 -4.79
CA THR A 14 -2.83 -0.38 -4.27
C THR A 14 -3.16 -0.93 -2.88
N LEU A 15 -3.70 -0.08 -1.99
CA LEU A 15 -4.01 -0.51 -0.63
C LEU A 15 -5.19 -1.49 -0.60
N ILE A 16 -6.17 -1.33 -1.48
CA ILE A 16 -7.28 -2.27 -1.59
C ILE A 16 -6.74 -3.62 -2.07
N THR A 17 -5.87 -3.63 -3.08
CA THR A 17 -5.27 -4.87 -3.58
C THR A 17 -4.44 -5.56 -2.49
N LEU A 18 -3.69 -4.78 -1.72
CA LEU A 18 -2.93 -5.34 -0.59
C LEU A 18 -3.89 -5.92 0.44
N ASN A 19 -4.99 -5.24 0.76
CA ASN A 19 -5.95 -5.76 1.71
C ASN A 19 -6.55 -7.09 1.25
N ASP A 20 -6.90 -7.19 -0.02
CA ASP A 20 -7.40 -8.44 -0.58
C ASP A 20 -6.38 -9.56 -0.41
N ALA A 21 -5.11 -9.26 -0.62
CA ALA A 21 -4.05 -10.24 -0.45
C ALA A 21 -3.94 -10.70 1.01
N ILE A 22 -4.03 -9.74 1.95
CA ILE A 22 -3.99 -10.05 3.37
C ILE A 22 -5.18 -10.94 3.78
N GLN A 23 -6.38 -10.57 3.33
CA GLN A 23 -7.59 -11.28 3.73
C GLN A 23 -7.68 -12.67 3.14
N THR A 24 -7.14 -12.87 1.94
CA THR A 24 -7.23 -14.16 1.25
C THR A 24 -5.98 -15.03 1.43
N GLY A 25 -4.88 -14.44 1.87
CA GLY A 25 -3.58 -15.12 1.91
C GLY A 25 -2.96 -15.32 0.53
N ASN A 26 -3.49 -14.63 -0.48
CA ASN A 26 -3.03 -14.79 -1.86
C ASN A 26 -2.50 -13.47 -2.40
N PHE A 27 -1.20 -13.39 -2.62
CA PHE A 27 -0.52 -12.18 -3.04
C PHE A 27 -0.24 -12.14 -4.55
N THR A 28 -0.87 -13.02 -5.32
CA THR A 28 -0.62 -13.12 -6.76
C THR A 28 -1.04 -11.85 -7.51
N VAL A 29 -2.23 -11.33 -7.22
CA VAL A 29 -2.71 -10.13 -7.93
C VAL A 29 -1.87 -8.91 -7.58
N LEU A 30 -1.47 -8.76 -6.33
CA LEU A 30 -0.61 -7.66 -5.92
C LEU A 30 0.71 -7.71 -6.71
N ARG A 31 1.29 -8.89 -6.84
CA ARG A 31 2.50 -9.08 -7.62
C ARG A 31 2.27 -8.76 -9.09
N ASP A 32 1.17 -9.26 -9.65
CA ASP A 32 0.89 -9.10 -11.07
C ASP A 32 0.61 -7.66 -11.47
N ARG A 33 0.21 -6.82 -10.53
CA ARG A 33 0.03 -5.40 -10.79
C ARG A 33 1.36 -4.65 -10.89
N GLY A 34 2.45 -5.30 -10.52
CA GLY A 34 3.75 -4.65 -10.47
C GLY A 34 4.40 -4.47 -11.83
N ALA A 35 5.35 -3.55 -11.86
CA ALA A 35 6.27 -3.39 -12.98
C ALA A 35 7.16 -4.63 -13.07
N PRO A 36 7.80 -4.89 -14.22
CA PRO A 36 8.64 -6.07 -14.36
C PRO A 36 9.69 -6.24 -13.27
N GLY A 37 10.38 -5.16 -12.90
CA GLY A 37 11.40 -5.26 -11.85
C GLY A 37 10.81 -5.64 -10.48
N PHE A 38 9.61 -5.17 -10.18
CA PHE A 38 8.94 -5.53 -8.95
C PHE A 38 8.58 -7.01 -8.94
N ARG A 39 8.05 -7.51 -10.06
CA ARG A 39 7.69 -8.93 -10.17
C ARG A 39 8.91 -9.83 -10.12
N GLU A 40 10.01 -9.40 -10.71
CA GLU A 40 11.25 -10.18 -10.66
C GLU A 40 11.84 -10.26 -9.27
N ALA A 41 11.74 -9.17 -8.51
CA ALA A 41 12.27 -9.13 -7.16
C ALA A 41 11.37 -9.82 -6.14
N ASN A 42 10.08 -10.01 -6.43
CA ASN A 42 9.11 -10.46 -5.44
C ASN A 42 8.18 -11.52 -6.01
N SER A 43 8.34 -12.75 -5.54
CA SER A 43 7.34 -13.79 -5.77
C SER A 43 6.13 -13.50 -4.87
N ALA A 44 5.00 -14.14 -5.16
CA ALA A 44 3.82 -14.03 -4.29
C ALA A 44 4.16 -14.51 -2.87
N GLY A 45 4.95 -15.57 -2.74
CA GLY A 45 5.37 -16.07 -1.44
C GLY A 45 6.24 -15.09 -0.68
N ARG A 46 7.14 -14.39 -1.38
CA ARG A 46 7.97 -13.36 -0.74
C ARG A 46 7.12 -12.20 -0.25
N LEU A 47 6.15 -11.76 -1.05
CA LEU A 47 5.24 -10.68 -0.62
C LEU A 47 4.44 -11.11 0.62
N SER A 48 4.00 -12.36 0.65
CA SER A 48 3.31 -12.91 1.81
C SER A 48 4.18 -12.82 3.05
N GLN A 49 5.47 -13.08 2.94
CA GLN A 49 6.41 -12.96 4.05
C GLN A 49 6.62 -11.52 4.48
N ILE A 50 6.76 -10.62 3.52
CA ILE A 50 6.97 -9.20 3.79
C ILE A 50 5.80 -8.63 4.61
N PHE A 51 4.57 -9.04 4.29
CA PHE A 51 3.37 -8.53 4.96
C PHE A 51 2.83 -9.47 6.04
N SER A 52 3.65 -10.44 6.48
CA SER A 52 3.19 -11.45 7.45
C SER A 52 2.75 -10.84 8.79
N ASP A 53 3.36 -9.73 9.19
CA ASP A 53 2.96 -9.06 10.42
C ASP A 53 1.51 -8.57 10.33
N LEU A 54 1.15 -7.95 9.23
CA LEU A 54 -0.22 -7.47 9.06
C LEU A 54 -1.20 -8.65 8.99
N THR A 55 -0.82 -9.71 8.31
CA THR A 55 -1.66 -10.90 8.21
C THR A 55 -1.87 -11.54 9.57
N SER A 56 -0.79 -11.73 10.34
CA SER A 56 -0.89 -12.41 11.63
C SER A 56 -1.64 -11.59 12.67
N ARG A 57 -1.62 -10.27 12.54
CA ARG A 57 -2.37 -9.39 13.44
C ARG A 57 -3.84 -9.24 13.03
N GLY A 58 -4.25 -9.82 11.91
CA GLY A 58 -5.62 -9.71 11.42
C GLY A 58 -5.99 -8.29 10.99
N VAL A 59 -5.03 -7.54 10.45
CA VAL A 59 -5.26 -6.16 10.05
C VAL A 59 -6.22 -6.11 8.85
N ASP A 60 -7.19 -5.21 8.91
CA ASP A 60 -8.14 -4.97 7.84
C ASP A 60 -7.96 -3.53 7.36
N LEU A 61 -7.57 -3.37 6.10
CA LEU A 61 -7.31 -2.06 5.51
C LEU A 61 -8.51 -1.51 4.73
N SER A 62 -9.70 -2.14 4.85
CA SER A 62 -10.83 -1.78 4.00
C SER A 62 -11.29 -0.33 4.16
N VAL A 63 -10.96 0.32 5.28
CA VAL A 63 -11.33 1.72 5.50
C VAL A 63 -10.73 2.64 4.43
N VAL A 64 -9.67 2.23 3.75
CA VAL A 64 -9.05 3.05 2.69
C VAL A 64 -10.01 3.30 1.54
N SER A 65 -11.06 2.51 1.40
CA SER A 65 -12.03 2.70 0.32
C SER A 65 -12.93 3.92 0.54
N VAL A 66 -13.03 4.40 1.79
CA VAL A 66 -13.92 5.52 2.10
C VAL A 66 -13.21 6.72 2.73
N VAL A 67 -11.95 6.58 3.13
CA VAL A 67 -11.21 7.66 3.77
C VAL A 67 -10.28 8.30 2.75
N THR A 68 -10.10 9.61 2.83
CA THR A 68 -9.19 10.33 1.93
C THR A 68 -7.76 10.25 2.44
N PRO A 69 -6.81 9.82 1.61
CA PRO A 69 -5.42 9.78 2.04
C PRO A 69 -4.85 11.20 2.17
N GLN A 70 -3.93 11.36 3.10
CA GLN A 70 -3.22 12.60 3.33
C GLN A 70 -1.75 12.40 2.98
N LEU A 71 -1.21 13.24 2.11
CA LEU A 71 0.20 13.12 1.74
C LEU A 71 1.06 13.89 2.73
N THR A 72 2.21 13.30 3.10
CA THR A 72 3.14 13.95 4.01
C THR A 72 4.21 14.72 3.27
N GLN A 73 4.25 14.60 1.95
CA GLN A 73 5.14 15.36 1.08
C GLN A 73 4.53 15.40 -0.31
N SER A 74 4.99 16.36 -1.13
CA SER A 74 4.58 16.38 -2.53
C SER A 74 5.07 15.11 -3.23
N PRO A 75 4.31 14.56 -4.17
CA PRO A 75 4.79 13.40 -4.93
C PRO A 75 6.09 13.73 -5.65
N ILE A 76 7.01 12.78 -5.69
CA ILE A 76 8.32 12.99 -6.29
C ILE A 76 8.40 12.20 -7.59
N LEU A 77 8.55 12.93 -8.69
CA LEU A 77 8.70 12.34 -10.01
C LEU A 77 10.18 12.34 -10.38
N ASP A 78 10.73 11.15 -10.64
CA ASP A 78 12.10 11.01 -11.14
C ASP A 78 12.01 10.69 -12.63
N GLN A 79 12.26 11.69 -13.46
CA GLN A 79 12.11 11.53 -14.90
C GLN A 79 13.15 10.60 -15.51
N GLU A 80 14.33 10.53 -14.91
CA GLU A 80 15.36 9.63 -15.41
C GLU A 80 14.99 8.18 -15.22
N LYS A 81 14.46 7.85 -14.06
CA LYS A 81 14.07 6.47 -13.75
C LYS A 81 12.64 6.15 -14.15
N GLY A 82 11.86 7.16 -14.48
CA GLY A 82 10.45 6.98 -14.79
C GLY A 82 9.64 6.56 -13.58
N THR A 83 10.01 7.05 -12.38
CA THR A 83 9.36 6.63 -11.15
C THR A 83 8.62 7.76 -10.47
N LEU A 84 7.59 7.41 -9.71
CA LEU A 84 6.77 8.33 -8.93
C LEU A 84 6.68 7.82 -7.50
N ASN A 85 7.15 8.63 -6.56
CA ASN A 85 7.11 8.28 -5.13
C ASN A 85 5.99 9.04 -4.44
N ILE A 86 5.12 8.32 -3.74
CA ILE A 86 3.98 8.89 -3.02
C ILE A 86 4.03 8.41 -1.57
N LYS A 87 4.06 9.35 -0.63
CA LYS A 87 4.16 9.03 0.78
C LYS A 87 3.09 9.77 1.57
N GLY A 88 2.43 9.06 2.48
CA GLY A 88 1.37 9.65 3.29
C GLY A 88 0.73 8.65 4.22
N TYR A 89 -0.52 8.93 4.57
CA TYR A 89 -1.25 8.04 5.47
C TYR A 89 -2.75 8.17 5.22
N PHE A 90 -3.49 7.13 5.66
CA PHE A 90 -4.93 7.19 5.75
C PHE A 90 -5.28 7.38 7.23
N PRO A 91 -5.99 8.46 7.59
CA PRO A 91 -6.44 8.60 8.97
C PRO A 91 -7.50 7.54 9.26
N ALA A 92 -7.29 6.77 10.30
CA ALA A 92 -8.19 5.69 10.69
C ALA A 92 -8.15 5.59 12.21
N PRO A 93 -8.69 6.60 12.93
CA PRO A 93 -8.59 6.63 14.39
C PRO A 93 -9.08 5.32 15.00
N PRO A 94 -8.40 4.85 16.03
CA PRO A 94 -7.29 5.49 16.77
C PRO A 94 -5.92 5.29 16.13
N VAL A 95 -5.82 4.73 14.94
CA VAL A 95 -4.54 4.49 14.27
C VAL A 95 -4.46 5.24 12.96
N HIS A 96 -3.27 5.24 12.37
CA HIS A 96 -3.05 5.63 10.98
C HIS A 96 -2.66 4.41 10.19
N ILE A 97 -2.94 4.44 8.89
CA ILE A 97 -2.37 3.47 7.96
C ILE A 97 -1.33 4.24 7.16
N ASP A 98 -0.06 4.07 7.51
CA ASP A 98 1.03 4.79 6.86
C ASP A 98 1.47 4.04 5.60
N PHE A 99 1.75 4.79 4.53
CA PHE A 99 2.20 4.17 3.30
C PHE A 99 3.31 4.97 2.65
N GLU A 100 4.16 4.25 1.92
CA GLU A 100 5.08 4.83 0.96
C GLU A 100 5.06 3.93 -0.25
N LEU A 101 4.67 4.48 -1.40
CA LEU A 101 4.47 3.73 -2.62
C LEU A 101 5.35 4.29 -3.72
N LEU A 102 5.94 3.39 -4.49
CA LEU A 102 6.75 3.76 -5.63
C LEU A 102 6.12 3.12 -6.86
N TYR A 103 5.91 3.93 -7.89
CA TYR A 103 5.37 3.46 -9.16
C TYR A 103 6.37 3.71 -10.25
N GLN A 104 6.35 2.88 -11.28
CA GLN A 104 7.20 3.04 -12.46
C GLN A 104 6.30 3.14 -13.68
N SER A 105 6.64 4.05 -14.60
CA SER A 105 5.91 4.18 -15.85
C SER A 105 6.32 3.05 -16.78
N VAL A 106 5.36 2.23 -17.19
CA VAL A 106 5.58 1.09 -18.08
C VAL A 106 4.48 1.12 -19.13
N GLY A 107 4.85 1.33 -20.38
CA GLY A 107 3.86 1.35 -21.47
C GLY A 107 2.77 2.40 -21.28
N GLY A 108 3.13 3.55 -20.73
CA GLY A 108 2.18 4.63 -20.50
C GLY A 108 1.32 4.47 -19.26
N ARG A 109 1.59 3.48 -18.43
CA ARG A 109 0.84 3.25 -17.19
C ARG A 109 1.76 3.28 -16.00
N TRP A 110 1.23 3.75 -14.87
CA TRP A 110 1.94 3.69 -13.60
C TRP A 110 1.74 2.30 -12.99
N ARG A 111 2.83 1.56 -12.85
CA ARG A 111 2.80 0.21 -12.26
C ARG A 111 3.54 0.19 -10.95
N LEU A 112 3.07 -0.64 -10.03
CA LEU A 112 3.68 -0.73 -8.70
C LEU A 112 5.14 -1.18 -8.79
N PHE A 113 6.02 -0.46 -8.12
CA PHE A 113 7.45 -0.75 -8.12
C PHE A 113 8.01 -0.90 -6.72
N GLY A 114 7.30 -0.41 -5.72
CA GLY A 114 7.64 -0.59 -4.31
C GLY A 114 6.45 -0.30 -3.43
N VAL A 115 6.30 -1.04 -2.33
CA VAL A 115 5.18 -0.85 -1.42
C VAL A 115 5.62 -1.06 0.03
N SER A 116 5.31 -0.08 0.87
CA SER A 116 5.56 -0.15 2.30
C SER A 116 4.31 0.35 2.99
N VAL A 117 3.76 -0.45 3.90
CA VAL A 117 2.55 -0.11 4.64
C VAL A 117 2.76 -0.47 6.09
N GLN A 118 2.47 0.45 6.99
CA GLN A 118 2.64 0.24 8.42
C GLN A 118 1.39 0.65 9.17
N VAL A 119 0.98 -0.19 10.11
CA VAL A 119 -0.14 0.07 11.01
C VAL A 119 0.38 -0.08 12.43
N PRO A 120 0.38 0.99 13.23
CA PRO A 120 0.95 0.93 14.58
C PRO A 120 0.27 -0.11 15.46
N LYS A 121 1.08 -0.87 16.19
CA LYS A 121 0.57 -1.98 17.00
C LYS A 121 -0.19 -1.50 18.24
N GLY A 122 0.34 -0.51 18.89
CA GLY A 122 -0.24 -0.04 20.13
C GLY A 122 -1.67 0.42 19.95
N ASN A 123 -1.92 1.11 18.85
CA ASN A 123 -3.26 1.60 18.57
C ASN A 123 -4.21 0.48 18.23
N ALA A 124 -3.72 -0.53 17.53
CA ALA A 124 -4.54 -1.70 17.23
C ALA A 124 -4.98 -2.39 18.52
N ASN A 125 -4.10 -2.44 19.50
CA ASN A 125 -4.47 -3.03 20.77
C ASN A 125 -5.50 -2.22 21.53
N LEU A 126 -5.39 -0.91 21.44
CA LEU A 126 -6.36 -0.04 22.09
C LEU A 126 -7.75 -0.21 21.50
N GLY A 127 -7.84 -0.47 20.25
CA GLY A 127 -9.11 -0.68 19.61
C GLY A 127 -9.82 -1.92 20.06
N ARG A 128 -9.12 -2.83 20.74
CA ARG A 128 -9.75 -4.01 21.21
C ARG A 128 -10.02 -3.86 22.62
N VAL A 129 -10.60 -3.52 23.16
CA VAL A 129 -10.85 -3.61 24.48
C VAL A 129 -10.15 -4.68 25.06
N PRO A 130 -9.49 -4.52 25.87
CA PRO A 130 -8.72 -5.48 26.42
C PRO A 130 -9.39 -6.50 27.14
N GLU A 131 -9.51 -7.12 26.59
CA GLU A 131 -9.93 -7.82 26.99
C GLU A 131 -9.45 -8.40 27.53
N GLN A 132 -9.30 -7.98 27.47
CA GLN A 132 -8.82 -8.03 27.75
C GLN A 132 -8.63 -8.21 28.18
#